data_806975c967a024c86fc33d9016ba85ac
#
_entry.id   806975c967a024c86fc33d9016ba85ac
#
_cell.length_a   1.000
_cell.length_b   1.000
_cell.length_c   1.000
_cell.angle_alpha   90.00
_cell.angle_beta   90.00
_cell.angle_gamma   90.00
#
_symmetry.space_group_name_H-M   'P 1'
#
loop_
_entity.id
_entity.type
_entity.pdbx_description
1 polymer ?
#
loop_
_entity_poly.entity_id
_entity_poly.type
_entity_poly.pdbx_seq_one_letter_code
_entity_poly.pdbx_strand_id
1 'polypeptide(L)'
;MIRKDCNISNIVINIQGDNHYLEIGSGCRISGGMFWLEHTNCKIIIGAKTTIEWAHLAATEDNSCIIIGEDCMLSDNISIRTSDSHSIIDLESNKRINKAKNVSIGDHVWLGAHVKILKGVNIGNNSVISMGAIVTKDISNNSIATGIPARVIKKNTNWMRELL
;
A
#
# COMPACT_ATOMS: atom_id res chain seq x y z
N MET A 1 -12.51 4.29 -10.97
CA MET A 1 -13.29 5.55 -10.76
C MET A 1 -12.40 6.59 -10.08
N ILE A 2 -12.32 7.81 -10.58
CA ILE A 2 -11.63 8.93 -9.91
C ILE A 2 -12.72 9.88 -9.42
N ARG A 3 -12.71 10.18 -8.12
CA ARG A 3 -13.66 11.10 -7.51
C ARG A 3 -13.27 12.56 -7.76
N LYS A 4 -14.10 13.50 -7.31
CA LYS A 4 -13.90 14.94 -7.53
C LYS A 4 -12.69 15.52 -6.80
N ASP A 5 -12.25 16.68 -7.26
CA ASP A 5 -11.21 17.50 -6.63
C ASP A 5 -9.84 16.80 -6.49
N CYS A 6 -9.54 15.84 -7.37
CA CYS A 6 -8.24 15.19 -7.42
C CYS A 6 -7.24 15.94 -8.32
N ASN A 7 -5.98 15.98 -7.88
CA ASN A 7 -4.84 16.42 -8.69
C ASN A 7 -3.91 15.23 -8.91
N ILE A 8 -3.87 14.73 -10.16
CA ILE A 8 -3.15 13.49 -10.50
C ILE A 8 -2.25 13.74 -11.69
N SER A 9 -0.98 13.40 -11.56
CA SER A 9 0.03 13.53 -12.62
C SER A 9 0.99 12.34 -12.64
N ASN A 10 1.65 12.12 -13.78
CA ASN A 10 2.73 11.15 -13.95
C ASN A 10 2.40 9.73 -13.45
N ILE A 11 1.16 9.29 -13.64
CA ILE A 11 0.75 7.92 -13.28
C ILE A 11 0.72 7.05 -14.52
N VAL A 12 1.27 5.84 -14.39
CA VAL A 12 1.10 4.73 -15.33
C VAL A 12 0.14 3.73 -14.71
N ILE A 13 -0.93 3.37 -15.42
CA ILE A 13 -1.87 2.33 -15.01
C ILE A 13 -1.72 1.15 -15.97
N ASN A 14 -1.19 0.03 -15.46
CA ASN A 14 -1.11 -1.24 -16.16
C ASN A 14 -2.28 -2.13 -15.76
N ILE A 15 -3.07 -2.55 -16.73
CA ILE A 15 -4.22 -3.44 -16.52
C ILE A 15 -4.07 -4.64 -17.45
N GLN A 16 -3.99 -5.84 -16.87
CA GLN A 16 -3.89 -7.10 -17.60
C GLN A 16 -4.87 -8.11 -17.01
N GLY A 17 -5.83 -8.59 -17.81
CA GLY A 17 -6.89 -9.49 -17.38
C GLY A 17 -8.24 -8.78 -17.20
N ASP A 18 -9.09 -9.32 -16.30
CA ASP A 18 -10.50 -8.96 -16.31
C ASP A 18 -11.03 -8.50 -14.94
N ASN A 19 -12.12 -7.72 -14.98
CA ASN A 19 -12.92 -7.31 -13.83
C ASN A 19 -12.15 -6.57 -12.73
N HIS A 20 -11.19 -5.75 -13.11
CA HIS A 20 -10.41 -4.96 -12.17
C HIS A 20 -11.19 -3.73 -11.68
N TYR A 21 -10.84 -3.29 -10.48
CA TYR A 21 -11.42 -2.09 -9.89
C TYR A 21 -10.34 -1.15 -9.36
N LEU A 22 -10.35 0.08 -9.85
CA LEU A 22 -9.49 1.16 -9.36
C LEU A 22 -10.38 2.31 -8.88
N GLU A 23 -10.22 2.70 -7.62
CA GLU A 23 -10.88 3.88 -7.05
C GLU A 23 -9.86 4.83 -6.41
N ILE A 24 -10.01 6.12 -6.71
CA ILE A 24 -9.27 7.21 -6.07
C ILE A 24 -10.30 8.15 -5.45
N GLY A 25 -10.26 8.29 -4.14
CA GLY A 25 -11.15 9.11 -3.32
C GLY A 25 -11.02 10.60 -3.60
N SER A 26 -11.97 11.38 -3.12
CA SER A 26 -12.02 12.83 -3.37
C SER A 26 -10.83 13.57 -2.74
N GLY A 27 -10.35 14.60 -3.41
CA GLY A 27 -9.33 15.49 -2.89
C GLY A 27 -7.92 14.87 -2.80
N CYS A 28 -7.69 13.75 -3.45
CA CYS A 28 -6.36 13.13 -3.51
C CYS A 28 -5.39 13.96 -4.36
N ARG A 29 -4.12 13.98 -3.95
CA ARG A 29 -3.02 14.52 -4.73
C ARG A 29 -1.98 13.44 -4.96
N ILE A 30 -1.76 13.08 -6.24
CA ILE A 30 -0.84 12.01 -6.64
C ILE A 30 0.11 12.58 -7.69
N SER A 31 1.38 12.68 -7.35
CA SER A 31 2.41 13.30 -8.19
C SER A 31 3.08 12.31 -9.14
N GLY A 32 3.02 11.01 -8.85
CA GLY A 32 3.56 9.97 -9.72
C GLY A 32 3.33 8.55 -9.21
N GLY A 33 3.55 7.59 -10.09
CA GLY A 33 3.51 6.19 -9.71
C GLY A 33 3.12 5.23 -10.81
N MET A 34 3.13 3.94 -10.44
CA MET A 34 2.65 2.86 -11.30
C MET A 34 1.61 2.04 -10.51
N PHE A 35 0.41 1.92 -11.05
CA PHE A 35 -0.66 1.09 -10.51
C PHE A 35 -0.85 -0.10 -11.42
N TRP A 36 -0.59 -1.28 -10.90
CA TRP A 36 -0.60 -2.52 -11.67
C TRP A 36 -1.69 -3.44 -11.15
N LEU A 37 -2.62 -3.81 -12.03
CA LEU A 37 -3.68 -4.79 -11.77
C LEU A 37 -3.52 -5.92 -12.79
N GLU A 38 -3.34 -7.15 -12.31
CA GLU A 38 -3.06 -8.31 -13.17
C GLU A 38 -3.81 -9.55 -12.69
N HIS A 39 -4.25 -10.39 -13.63
CA HIS A 39 -5.09 -11.57 -13.51
C HIS A 39 -6.58 -11.23 -13.49
N THR A 40 -7.33 -11.55 -12.42
CA THR A 40 -8.79 -11.36 -12.39
C THR A 40 -9.26 -10.77 -11.07
N ASN A 41 -10.23 -9.85 -11.11
CA ASN A 41 -10.86 -9.22 -9.94
C ASN A 41 -9.88 -8.49 -8.98
N CYS A 42 -8.77 -7.98 -9.45
CA CYS A 42 -7.84 -7.23 -8.60
C CYS A 42 -8.37 -5.82 -8.34
N LYS A 43 -8.06 -5.29 -7.14
CA LYS A 43 -8.56 -3.99 -6.70
C LYS A 43 -7.46 -3.12 -6.12
N ILE A 44 -7.50 -1.82 -6.45
CA ILE A 44 -6.73 -0.78 -5.77
C ILE A 44 -7.71 0.31 -5.37
N ILE A 45 -7.79 0.60 -4.08
CA ILE A 45 -8.68 1.62 -3.51
C ILE A 45 -7.83 2.58 -2.70
N ILE A 46 -7.94 3.86 -2.99
CA ILE A 46 -7.25 4.95 -2.30
C ILE A 46 -8.31 5.88 -1.71
N GLY A 47 -8.32 6.02 -0.40
CA GLY A 47 -9.24 6.86 0.35
C GLY A 47 -9.04 8.35 0.10
N ALA A 48 -10.05 9.13 0.48
CA ALA A 48 -10.10 10.57 0.23
C ALA A 48 -8.93 11.33 0.90
N LYS A 49 -8.53 12.48 0.31
CA LYS A 49 -7.49 13.39 0.84
C LYS A 49 -6.09 12.77 0.97
N THR A 50 -5.89 11.55 0.49
CA THR A 50 -4.58 10.88 0.51
C THR A 50 -3.63 11.55 -0.49
N THR A 51 -2.37 11.73 -0.07
CA THR A 51 -1.30 12.30 -0.88
C THR A 51 -0.24 11.26 -1.17
N ILE A 52 0.22 11.18 -2.42
CA ILE A 52 1.27 10.25 -2.88
C ILE A 52 2.27 11.02 -3.73
N GLU A 53 3.53 11.04 -3.30
CA GLU A 53 4.60 11.61 -4.14
C GLU A 53 4.95 10.63 -5.27
N TRP A 54 5.34 9.41 -4.94
CA TRP A 54 5.52 8.34 -5.92
C TRP A 54 5.31 6.95 -5.30
N ALA A 55 4.44 6.13 -5.90
CA ALA A 55 4.19 4.78 -5.42
C ALA A 55 4.04 3.75 -6.55
N HIS A 56 4.59 2.54 -6.31
CA HIS A 56 4.28 1.35 -7.08
C HIS A 56 3.29 0.49 -6.28
N LEU A 57 2.03 0.45 -6.74
CA LEU A 57 0.97 -0.36 -6.17
C LEU A 57 0.69 -1.53 -7.11
N ALA A 58 0.97 -2.76 -6.68
CA ALA A 58 0.80 -3.95 -7.50
C ALA A 58 -0.19 -4.93 -6.84
N ALA A 59 -1.45 -4.88 -7.29
CA ALA A 59 -2.49 -5.84 -6.95
C ALA A 59 -2.50 -6.93 -8.02
N THR A 60 -1.83 -8.05 -7.73
CA THR A 60 -1.63 -9.15 -8.68
C THR A 60 -2.02 -10.48 -8.06
N GLU A 61 -2.39 -11.45 -8.89
CA GLU A 61 -3.11 -12.69 -8.60
C GLU A 61 -4.60 -12.46 -8.29
N ASP A 62 -5.42 -13.44 -8.64
CA ASP A 62 -6.87 -13.37 -8.59
C ASP A 62 -7.41 -12.91 -7.23
N ASN A 63 -8.39 -12.02 -7.29
CA ASN A 63 -9.10 -11.47 -6.13
C ASN A 63 -8.22 -10.71 -5.12
N SER A 64 -7.05 -10.28 -5.52
CA SER A 64 -6.16 -9.53 -4.64
C SER A 64 -6.57 -8.05 -4.54
N CYS A 65 -6.25 -7.44 -3.38
CA CYS A 65 -6.68 -6.08 -3.09
C CYS A 65 -5.62 -5.30 -2.32
N ILE A 66 -5.41 -4.04 -2.72
CA ILE A 66 -4.70 -3.03 -1.96
C ILE A 66 -5.72 -1.96 -1.56
N ILE A 67 -5.86 -1.73 -0.26
CA ILE A 67 -6.68 -0.65 0.30
C ILE A 67 -5.78 0.32 1.04
N ILE A 68 -5.88 1.59 0.70
CA ILE A 68 -5.24 2.70 1.41
C ILE A 68 -6.38 3.59 1.91
N GLY A 69 -6.39 3.87 3.20
CA GLY A 69 -7.41 4.67 3.86
C GLY A 69 -7.37 6.16 3.49
N GLU A 70 -8.14 6.94 4.22
CA GLU A 70 -8.26 8.38 4.02
C GLU A 70 -7.12 9.16 4.68
N ASP A 71 -6.85 10.35 4.17
CA ASP A 71 -5.85 11.29 4.70
C ASP A 71 -4.45 10.69 4.94
N CYS A 72 -4.09 9.69 4.16
CA CYS A 72 -2.75 9.12 4.20
C CYS A 72 -1.72 10.01 3.51
N MET A 73 -0.47 9.90 3.93
CA MET A 73 0.67 10.57 3.30
C MET A 73 1.72 9.54 2.91
N LEU A 74 1.85 9.29 1.62
CA LEU A 74 2.85 8.40 1.05
C LEU A 74 3.94 9.25 0.39
N SER A 75 5.17 9.13 0.88
CA SER A 75 6.31 9.83 0.35
C SER A 75 6.80 9.22 -0.97
N ASP A 76 8.04 9.39 -1.30
CA ASP A 76 8.63 8.92 -2.54
C ASP A 76 9.06 7.44 -2.49
N ASN A 77 9.02 6.78 -3.65
CA ASN A 77 9.49 5.41 -3.84
C ASN A 77 8.86 4.37 -2.89
N ILE A 78 7.55 4.51 -2.67
CA ILE A 78 6.77 3.53 -1.92
C ILE A 78 6.50 2.30 -2.81
N SER A 79 6.59 1.09 -2.23
CA SER A 79 6.21 -0.14 -2.93
C SER A 79 5.26 -0.98 -2.08
N ILE A 80 4.07 -1.29 -2.62
CA ILE A 80 3.05 -2.10 -1.98
C ILE A 80 2.65 -3.22 -2.93
N ARG A 81 2.75 -4.47 -2.46
CA ARG A 81 2.48 -5.63 -3.31
C ARG A 81 1.63 -6.68 -2.60
N THR A 82 0.70 -7.28 -3.34
CA THR A 82 -0.13 -8.41 -2.86
C THR A 82 0.50 -9.78 -3.14
N SER A 83 1.51 -9.86 -4.01
CA SER A 83 2.10 -11.11 -4.50
C SER A 83 3.62 -10.99 -4.67
N ASP A 84 4.29 -12.15 -4.71
CA ASP A 84 5.70 -12.28 -5.07
C ASP A 84 5.90 -12.49 -6.59
N SER A 85 4.85 -12.46 -7.39
CA SER A 85 4.80 -12.67 -8.84
C SER A 85 5.17 -14.09 -9.32
N HIS A 86 5.96 -14.84 -8.58
CA HIS A 86 6.40 -16.20 -8.93
C HIS A 86 6.10 -17.18 -7.81
N SER A 87 5.90 -18.47 -8.18
CA SER A 87 5.58 -19.52 -7.22
C SER A 87 6.82 -19.98 -6.45
N ILE A 88 6.70 -20.04 -5.13
CA ILE A 88 7.63 -20.76 -4.26
C ILE A 88 6.97 -22.09 -3.92
N ILE A 89 7.67 -23.19 -4.20
CA ILE A 89 7.17 -24.56 -4.05
C ILE A 89 7.85 -25.22 -2.86
N ASP A 90 7.05 -25.77 -1.97
CA ASP A 90 7.52 -26.66 -0.93
C ASP A 90 7.92 -28.01 -1.54
N LEU A 91 9.13 -28.47 -1.28
CA LEU A 91 9.70 -29.64 -1.93
C LEU A 91 9.11 -30.97 -1.46
N GLU A 92 8.58 -31.03 -0.23
CA GLU A 92 7.99 -32.26 0.32
C GLU A 92 6.59 -32.44 -0.19
N SER A 93 5.77 -31.39 -0.15
CA SER A 93 4.35 -31.45 -0.56
C SER A 93 4.13 -31.14 -2.03
N ASN A 94 5.13 -30.65 -2.74
CA ASN A 94 5.06 -30.14 -4.13
C ASN A 94 3.93 -29.08 -4.30
N LYS A 95 3.66 -28.30 -3.27
CA LYS A 95 2.61 -27.28 -3.27
C LYS A 95 3.20 -25.89 -3.23
N ARG A 96 2.52 -24.96 -3.89
CA ARG A 96 2.84 -23.53 -3.78
C ARG A 96 2.51 -23.01 -2.38
N ILE A 97 3.49 -22.35 -1.74
CA ILE A 97 3.39 -21.85 -0.36
C ILE A 97 3.26 -20.34 -0.24
N ASN A 98 3.45 -19.59 -1.33
CA ASN A 98 3.51 -18.13 -1.32
C ASN A 98 2.35 -17.44 -2.07
N LYS A 99 1.12 -17.90 -1.88
CA LYS A 99 -0.08 -17.28 -2.49
C LYS A 99 -0.17 -15.77 -2.15
N ALA A 100 -0.82 -15.02 -3.03
CA ALA A 100 -1.13 -13.61 -2.79
C ALA A 100 -1.94 -13.41 -1.51
N LYS A 101 -1.76 -12.24 -0.88
CA LYS A 101 -2.52 -11.79 0.29
C LYS A 101 -2.78 -10.30 0.17
N ASN A 102 -3.97 -9.87 0.53
CA ASN A 102 -4.36 -8.47 0.51
C ASN A 102 -3.48 -7.61 1.42
N VAL A 103 -3.37 -6.34 1.08
CA VAL A 103 -2.71 -5.34 1.91
C VAL A 103 -3.74 -4.26 2.27
N SER A 104 -3.77 -3.90 3.55
CA SER A 104 -4.63 -2.83 4.05
C SER A 104 -3.83 -1.81 4.84
N ILE A 105 -4.01 -0.56 4.50
CA ILE A 105 -3.46 0.59 5.22
C ILE A 105 -4.64 1.39 5.73
N GLY A 106 -4.69 1.62 7.02
CA GLY A 106 -5.74 2.37 7.68
C GLY A 106 -5.73 3.86 7.32
N ASP A 107 -6.56 4.62 8.01
CA ASP A 107 -6.66 6.05 7.80
C ASP A 107 -5.51 6.79 8.49
N HIS A 108 -5.16 7.95 7.93
CA HIS A 108 -4.17 8.84 8.50
C HIS A 108 -2.84 8.14 8.79
N VAL A 109 -2.33 7.39 7.80
CA VAL A 109 -1.04 6.69 7.89
C VAL A 109 0.02 7.46 7.10
N TRP A 110 1.18 7.66 7.73
CA TRP A 110 2.34 8.24 7.06
C TRP A 110 3.37 7.16 6.71
N LEU A 111 3.65 7.00 5.42
CA LEU A 111 4.74 6.17 4.91
C LEU A 111 5.90 7.08 4.48
N GLY A 112 7.03 6.99 5.19
CA GLY A 112 8.27 7.66 4.82
C GLY A 112 8.84 7.13 3.50
N ALA A 113 9.75 7.86 2.88
CA ALA A 113 10.33 7.48 1.59
C ALA A 113 10.95 6.07 1.63
N HIS A 114 10.91 5.37 0.48
CA HIS A 114 11.48 4.03 0.29
C HIS A 114 10.84 2.92 1.14
N VAL A 115 9.68 3.14 1.75
CA VAL A 115 8.95 2.10 2.49
C VAL A 115 8.46 1.02 1.53
N LYS A 116 8.63 -0.25 1.94
CA LYS A 116 8.09 -1.41 1.23
C LYS A 116 7.12 -2.15 2.13
N ILE A 117 5.92 -2.42 1.63
CA ILE A 117 4.88 -3.17 2.34
C ILE A 117 4.65 -4.48 1.59
N LEU A 118 4.89 -5.60 2.27
CA LEU A 118 4.75 -6.92 1.69
C LEU A 118 3.31 -7.43 1.84
N LYS A 119 3.01 -8.44 1.07
CA LYS A 119 1.69 -9.08 1.05
C LYS A 119 1.20 -9.53 2.43
N GLY A 120 -0.08 -9.37 2.67
CA GLY A 120 -0.74 -9.81 3.90
C GLY A 120 -0.59 -8.86 5.08
N VAL A 121 0.02 -7.68 4.88
CA VAL A 121 0.23 -6.70 5.95
C VAL A 121 -1.00 -5.81 6.13
N ASN A 122 -1.36 -5.58 7.40
CA ASN A 122 -2.32 -4.55 7.80
C ASN A 122 -1.61 -3.48 8.65
N ILE A 123 -1.73 -2.23 8.26
CA ILE A 123 -1.21 -1.09 9.01
C ILE A 123 -2.40 -0.34 9.62
N GLY A 124 -2.39 -0.21 10.93
CA GLY A 124 -3.45 0.47 11.69
C GLY A 124 -3.42 1.99 11.54
N ASN A 125 -4.56 2.61 11.84
CA ASN A 125 -4.76 4.05 11.72
C ASN A 125 -3.74 4.88 12.52
N ASN A 126 -3.48 6.11 12.09
CA ASN A 126 -2.63 7.09 12.75
C ASN A 126 -1.17 6.63 12.94
N SER A 127 -0.71 5.69 12.11
CA SER A 127 0.63 5.12 12.27
C SER A 127 1.64 5.77 11.34
N VAL A 128 2.90 5.71 11.72
CA VAL A 128 4.04 6.19 10.95
C VAL A 128 4.98 5.04 10.65
N ILE A 129 5.30 4.85 9.40
CA ILE A 129 6.33 3.91 8.95
C ILE A 129 7.55 4.73 8.49
N SER A 130 8.63 4.58 9.23
CA SER A 130 9.84 5.38 8.97
C SER A 130 10.48 5.04 7.64
N MET A 131 11.20 6.01 7.09
CA MET A 131 11.93 5.89 5.82
C MET A 131 12.75 4.61 5.73
N GLY A 132 12.71 3.94 4.57
CA GLY A 132 13.48 2.74 4.29
C GLY A 132 13.00 1.46 4.98
N ALA A 133 11.92 1.50 5.75
CA ALA A 133 11.42 0.32 6.43
C ALA A 133 10.81 -0.71 5.47
N ILE A 134 10.98 -2.00 5.79
CA ILE A 134 10.32 -3.13 5.11
C ILE A 134 9.32 -3.77 6.07
N VAL A 135 8.03 -3.57 5.80
CA VAL A 135 6.95 -4.07 6.65
C VAL A 135 6.55 -5.47 6.21
N THR A 136 6.76 -6.43 7.09
CA THR A 136 6.52 -7.86 6.86
C THR A 136 5.46 -8.45 7.79
N LYS A 137 4.95 -7.67 8.75
CA LYS A 137 3.93 -8.04 9.73
C LYS A 137 3.05 -6.83 10.02
N ASP A 138 1.88 -7.08 10.58
CA ASP A 138 0.93 -6.04 10.93
C ASP A 138 1.51 -5.02 11.91
N ILE A 139 1.09 -3.78 11.73
CA ILE A 139 1.43 -2.64 12.60
C ILE A 139 0.15 -2.17 13.29
N SER A 140 0.20 -2.07 14.62
CA SER A 140 -0.95 -1.58 15.41
C SER A 140 -1.22 -0.09 15.18
N ASN A 141 -2.44 0.33 15.45
CA ASN A 141 -2.82 1.74 15.42
C ASN A 141 -1.91 2.61 16.30
N ASN A 142 -1.80 3.89 15.98
CA ASN A 142 -1.11 4.89 16.78
C ASN A 142 0.35 4.51 17.11
N SER A 143 1.07 3.98 16.11
CA SER A 143 2.40 3.42 16.30
C SER A 143 3.42 4.00 15.32
N ILE A 144 4.67 4.10 15.77
CA ILE A 144 5.81 4.33 14.89
C ILE A 144 6.55 3.01 14.71
N ALA A 145 6.75 2.59 13.46
CA ALA A 145 7.51 1.40 13.11
C ALA A 145 8.69 1.74 12.19
N THR A 146 9.82 1.05 12.38
CA THR A 146 11.05 1.27 11.59
C THR A 146 11.85 -0.01 11.43
N GLY A 147 12.76 -0.03 10.47
CA GLY A 147 13.77 -1.09 10.29
C GLY A 147 13.44 -2.11 9.22
N ILE A 148 14.36 -3.08 9.06
CA ILE A 148 14.31 -4.19 8.11
C ILE A 148 14.60 -5.48 8.90
N PRO A 149 13.56 -6.27 9.21
CA PRO A 149 12.13 -6.00 9.04
C PRO A 149 11.61 -4.95 10.04
N ALA A 150 10.56 -4.22 9.66
CA ALA A 150 9.98 -3.18 10.50
C ALA A 150 9.47 -3.72 11.83
N ARG A 151 9.71 -2.95 12.90
CA ARG A 151 9.21 -3.22 14.26
C ARG A 151 8.65 -1.94 14.87
N VAL A 152 7.59 -2.09 15.63
CA VAL A 152 7.04 -0.97 16.41
C VAL A 152 8.04 -0.56 17.47
N ILE A 153 8.46 0.72 17.44
CA ILE A 153 9.40 1.31 18.38
C ILE A 153 8.72 2.28 19.34
N LYS A 154 7.54 2.78 19.00
CA LYS A 154 6.77 3.70 19.84
C LYS A 154 5.27 3.49 19.63
N LYS A 155 4.50 3.57 20.68
CA LYS A 155 3.02 3.50 20.69
C LYS A 155 2.43 4.78 21.24
N ASN A 156 1.11 4.92 21.12
CA ASN A 156 0.36 6.09 21.55
C ASN A 156 0.88 7.39 20.93
N THR A 157 1.14 7.32 19.62
CA THR A 157 1.62 8.46 18.82
C THR A 157 0.61 8.77 17.72
N ASN A 158 0.64 10.00 17.29
CA ASN A 158 -0.02 10.47 16.08
C ASN A 158 0.96 11.39 15.35
N TRP A 159 0.63 11.78 14.14
CA TRP A 159 1.39 12.71 13.33
C TRP A 159 0.46 13.78 12.75
N MET A 160 1.01 14.84 12.27
CA MET A 160 0.26 15.89 11.57
C MET A 160 1.11 16.47 10.45
N ARG A 161 0.43 17.08 9.47
CA ARG A 161 1.10 17.66 8.30
C ARG A 161 1.84 18.94 8.61
N GLU A 162 1.41 19.67 9.62
CA GLU A 162 1.98 20.92 10.07
C GLU A 162 3.20 20.68 10.97
N LEU A 163 4.18 21.55 10.86
CA LEU A 163 5.27 21.67 11.84
C LEU A 163 4.81 22.58 12.98
N LEU A 164 4.88 22.07 14.20
CA LEU A 164 4.54 22.82 15.41
C LEU A 164 5.73 23.64 15.90
#